data_b7bbcfd9c30dd8e2892a1822056ef01a
#
_entry.id   b7bbcfd9c30dd8e2892a1822056ef01a
#
_cell.length_a   1.000
_cell.length_b   1.000
_cell.length_c   1.000
_cell.angle_alpha   90.00
_cell.angle_beta   90.00
_cell.angle_gamma   90.00
#
_symmetry.space_group_name_H-M   'P 1'
#
loop_
_entity.id
_entity.type
_entity.pdbx_description
1 polymer ?
#
loop_
_entity_poly.entity_id
_entity_poly.type
_entity_poly.pdbx_seq_one_letter_code
_entity_poly.pdbx_strand_id
1 'polypeptide(L)'
;MERQHGLTNLQHWHDLAQAHPWPLGIALLSALWVLILIPWPHTPDAQIDLVGDQEGIVDERLLDANSHAETPADGVVTAKRIRVVGQVLLTGPVVLIANEIQFAPGSRIWLPSGDLTVIAPHIAGGTFDVSGANGRNAHQAGAAGRDGENSGSVYIAAAQFSQVAVIANGGNGGDAQRGYTGAAGRNGFCGPRGFGLAERGKTGREGGDAGNGGSAGLLTVWYGNDPPHVDANEGKAGTAGRGGPGGRGGAGCKGVRGSQHAQSAGNEGAAGRVGTHGQRGTTSLRHVEFPKVVDAYERWLSDHASPEVLLERLRALPTIEG
;
A
#
# COMPACT_ATOMS: atom_id res chain seq x y z
N MET A 1 -37.16 20.28 51.18
CA MET A 1 -37.54 19.13 52.05
C MET A 1 -37.66 17.86 51.18
N GLU A 2 -36.66 17.48 50.39
CA GLU A 2 -36.82 16.36 49.38
C GLU A 2 -35.56 15.55 49.18
N ARG A 3 -34.76 15.28 50.22
CA ARG A 3 -33.55 14.46 50.15
C ARG A 3 -33.44 13.33 51.20
N GLN A 4 -34.50 12.98 51.88
CA GLN A 4 -34.44 11.92 52.91
C GLN A 4 -35.11 10.59 52.53
N HIS A 5 -35.82 10.48 51.41
CA HIS A 5 -36.47 9.23 51.03
C HIS A 5 -35.57 8.21 50.23
N GLY A 6 -34.40 8.61 49.78
CA GLY A 6 -33.51 7.73 49.01
C GLY A 6 -32.67 6.77 49.86
N LEU A 7 -32.35 7.13 51.11
CA LEU A 7 -31.46 6.34 51.96
C LEU A 7 -32.15 5.20 52.69
N THR A 8 -33.44 5.33 52.98
CA THR A 8 -34.21 4.29 53.65
C THR A 8 -34.44 3.06 52.79
N ASN A 9 -34.53 3.19 51.48
CA ASN A 9 -34.67 2.07 50.55
C ASN A 9 -33.38 1.24 50.42
N LEU A 10 -32.20 1.87 50.44
CA LEU A 10 -30.93 1.16 50.34
C LEU A 10 -30.62 0.32 51.58
N GLN A 11 -30.95 0.78 52.77
CA GLN A 11 -30.80 0.01 54.01
C GLN A 11 -31.74 -1.20 54.04
N HIS A 12 -32.98 -1.04 53.58
CA HIS A 12 -33.93 -2.13 53.52
C HIS A 12 -33.46 -3.26 52.58
N TRP A 13 -32.84 -2.94 51.47
CA TRP A 13 -32.24 -3.95 50.57
C TRP A 13 -30.97 -4.61 51.13
N HIS A 14 -30.18 -3.86 51.90
CA HIS A 14 -29.00 -4.40 52.58
C HIS A 14 -29.40 -5.44 53.65
N ASP A 15 -30.44 -5.14 54.42
CA ASP A 15 -30.95 -6.05 55.49
C ASP A 15 -31.61 -7.32 54.88
N LEU A 16 -32.31 -7.20 53.76
CA LEU A 16 -32.85 -8.35 53.02
C LEU A 16 -31.75 -9.24 52.42
N ALA A 17 -30.63 -8.66 51.96
CA ALA A 17 -29.49 -9.41 51.42
C ALA A 17 -28.72 -10.18 52.51
N GLN A 18 -28.71 -9.70 53.76
CA GLN A 18 -28.11 -10.37 54.91
C GLN A 18 -28.98 -11.51 55.46
N ALA A 19 -30.31 -11.38 55.37
CA ALA A 19 -31.24 -12.40 55.86
C ALA A 19 -31.33 -13.64 54.97
N HIS A 20 -31.06 -13.51 53.64
CA HIS A 20 -31.13 -14.61 52.67
C HIS A 20 -30.01 -14.50 51.60
N PRO A 21 -28.76 -14.81 51.99
CA PRO A 21 -27.60 -14.48 51.14
C PRO A 21 -27.51 -15.24 49.81
N TRP A 22 -28.17 -16.36 49.64
CA TRP A 22 -28.01 -17.23 48.46
C TRP A 22 -29.04 -17.01 47.34
N PRO A 23 -30.35 -16.88 47.58
CA PRO A 23 -31.29 -16.73 46.45
C PRO A 23 -31.25 -15.38 45.76
N LEU A 24 -30.94 -14.28 46.51
CA LEU A 24 -30.84 -12.94 45.94
C LEU A 24 -29.57 -12.72 45.08
N GLY A 25 -28.45 -13.34 45.48
CA GLY A 25 -27.21 -13.29 44.71
C GLY A 25 -27.33 -13.99 43.32
N ILE A 26 -28.00 -15.11 43.26
CA ILE A 26 -28.25 -15.84 42.04
C ILE A 26 -29.25 -15.10 41.15
N ALA A 27 -30.28 -14.49 41.70
CA ALA A 27 -31.26 -13.70 40.96
C ALA A 27 -30.66 -12.41 40.37
N LEU A 28 -29.77 -11.73 41.11
CA LEU A 28 -29.05 -10.55 40.61
C LEU A 28 -28.03 -10.91 39.50
N LEU A 29 -27.30 -12.02 39.65
CA LEU A 29 -26.40 -12.48 38.63
C LEU A 29 -27.15 -12.94 37.35
N SER A 30 -28.29 -13.63 37.51
CA SER A 30 -29.10 -14.00 36.34
C SER A 30 -29.74 -12.80 35.65
N ALA A 31 -30.18 -11.77 36.41
CA ALA A 31 -30.68 -10.52 35.84
C ALA A 31 -29.58 -9.71 35.12
N LEU A 32 -28.36 -9.74 35.64
CA LEU A 32 -27.21 -9.12 34.98
C LEU A 32 -26.83 -9.85 33.67
N TRP A 33 -26.90 -11.18 33.67
CA TRP A 33 -26.66 -11.99 32.45
C TRP A 33 -27.75 -11.78 31.39
N VAL A 34 -29.01 -11.61 31.79
CA VAL A 34 -30.11 -11.30 30.87
C VAL A 34 -29.95 -9.90 30.28
N LEU A 35 -29.45 -8.92 31.07
CA LEU A 35 -29.13 -7.57 30.56
C LEU A 35 -27.96 -7.55 29.59
N ILE A 36 -26.98 -8.46 29.73
CA ILE A 36 -25.85 -8.60 28.80
C ILE A 36 -26.26 -9.34 27.51
N LEU A 37 -27.27 -10.24 27.61
CA LEU A 37 -27.77 -11.02 26.46
C LEU A 37 -28.94 -10.35 25.72
N ILE A 38 -29.55 -9.28 26.28
CA ILE A 38 -30.45 -8.45 25.49
C ILE A 38 -29.55 -7.67 24.52
N PRO A 39 -29.59 -7.97 23.21
CA PRO A 39 -28.94 -7.09 22.27
C PRO A 39 -29.56 -5.69 22.52
N TRP A 40 -28.73 -4.75 22.91
CA TRP A 40 -29.15 -3.34 22.94
C TRP A 40 -29.81 -3.11 21.60
N PRO A 41 -31.02 -2.48 21.56
CA PRO A 41 -31.56 -2.09 20.28
C PRO A 41 -30.51 -1.15 19.69
N HIS A 42 -29.62 -1.71 18.86
CA HIS A 42 -28.97 -0.89 17.86
C HIS A 42 -30.16 -0.25 17.16
N THR A 43 -30.32 1.06 17.29
CA THR A 43 -31.11 1.81 16.32
C THR A 43 -30.65 1.21 15.00
N PRO A 44 -31.52 0.57 14.20
CA PRO A 44 -31.09 0.10 12.91
C PRO A 44 -30.55 1.36 12.25
N ASP A 45 -29.21 1.45 12.13
CA ASP A 45 -28.62 2.42 11.24
C ASP A 45 -29.43 2.25 9.96
N ALA A 46 -30.12 3.31 9.56
CA ALA A 46 -31.02 3.23 8.41
C ALA A 46 -30.19 2.60 7.31
N GLN A 47 -30.52 1.34 6.98
CA GLN A 47 -29.72 0.53 6.07
C GLN A 47 -29.74 1.27 4.75
N ILE A 48 -28.63 1.97 4.48
CA ILE A 48 -28.50 2.76 3.24
C ILE A 48 -28.34 1.76 2.12
N ASP A 49 -29.37 1.62 1.32
CA ASP A 49 -29.35 0.79 0.12
C ASP A 49 -28.87 1.64 -1.05
N LEU A 50 -27.55 1.64 -1.25
CA LEU A 50 -26.92 2.37 -2.35
C LEU A 50 -27.23 1.77 -3.72
N VAL A 51 -27.38 0.45 -3.76
CA VAL A 51 -27.45 -0.28 -5.03
C VAL A 51 -28.89 -0.62 -5.44
N GLY A 52 -29.81 -0.72 -4.47
CA GLY A 52 -31.23 -1.01 -4.74
C GLY A 52 -31.47 -2.37 -5.43
N ASP A 53 -32.74 -2.59 -5.86
CA ASP A 53 -33.15 -3.78 -6.61
C ASP A 53 -33.16 -3.50 -8.14
N GLN A 54 -32.02 -3.08 -8.68
CA GLN A 54 -31.90 -2.86 -10.13
C GLN A 54 -31.75 -4.19 -10.86
N GLU A 55 -32.41 -4.29 -12.02
CA GLU A 55 -32.37 -5.49 -12.88
C GLU A 55 -30.92 -5.74 -13.35
N GLY A 56 -30.38 -6.94 -13.11
CA GLY A 56 -29.01 -7.33 -13.47
C GLY A 56 -27.95 -7.17 -12.39
N ILE A 57 -28.27 -6.61 -11.21
CA ILE A 57 -27.34 -6.54 -10.09
C ILE A 57 -27.35 -7.85 -9.31
N VAL A 58 -26.15 -8.42 -9.07
CA VAL A 58 -25.99 -9.63 -8.28
C VAL A 58 -26.03 -9.30 -6.78
N ASP A 59 -26.70 -10.16 -5.99
CA ASP A 59 -26.79 -9.97 -4.54
C ASP A 59 -25.42 -10.05 -3.86
N GLU A 60 -24.57 -10.99 -4.27
CA GLU A 60 -23.21 -11.13 -3.75
C GLU A 60 -22.21 -11.43 -4.86
N ARG A 61 -21.08 -10.70 -4.86
CA ARG A 61 -19.93 -10.95 -5.73
C ARG A 61 -18.72 -11.35 -4.91
N LEU A 62 -18.22 -12.54 -5.17
CA LEU A 62 -16.97 -13.03 -4.57
C LEU A 62 -15.81 -12.59 -5.44
N LEU A 63 -14.86 -11.89 -4.83
CA LEU A 63 -13.54 -11.62 -5.39
C LEU A 63 -12.54 -12.50 -4.63
N ASP A 64 -11.95 -13.48 -5.27
CA ASP A 64 -10.94 -14.34 -4.67
C ASP A 64 -9.64 -14.35 -5.47
N ALA A 65 -8.54 -14.79 -4.85
CA ALA A 65 -7.21 -14.83 -5.45
C ALA A 65 -7.08 -15.84 -6.60
N ASN A 66 -8.02 -16.80 -6.70
CA ASN A 66 -8.00 -17.86 -7.73
C ASN A 66 -8.93 -17.50 -8.90
N SER A 67 -9.95 -16.70 -8.65
CA SER A 67 -10.65 -16.07 -9.75
C SER A 67 -9.72 -14.97 -10.26
N HIS A 68 -9.20 -15.11 -11.48
CA HIS A 68 -8.87 -13.93 -12.26
C HIS A 68 -10.19 -13.16 -12.32
N ALA A 69 -10.42 -12.28 -11.33
CA ALA A 69 -11.61 -11.45 -11.31
C ALA A 69 -11.54 -10.66 -12.61
N GLU A 70 -12.23 -11.17 -13.64
CA GLU A 70 -12.39 -10.42 -14.87
C GLU A 70 -13.08 -9.13 -14.43
N THR A 71 -12.27 -8.09 -14.27
CA THR A 71 -12.80 -6.75 -14.19
C THR A 71 -13.64 -6.59 -15.44
N PRO A 72 -14.92 -6.23 -15.34
CA PRO A 72 -15.73 -5.94 -16.51
C PRO A 72 -14.97 -5.00 -17.44
N ALA A 73 -15.19 -5.07 -18.74
CA ALA A 73 -14.45 -4.28 -19.72
C ALA A 73 -14.52 -2.76 -19.46
N ASP A 74 -15.54 -2.30 -18.74
CA ASP A 74 -15.74 -0.92 -18.28
C ASP A 74 -15.05 -0.61 -16.94
N GLY A 75 -14.42 -1.59 -16.29
CA GLY A 75 -13.78 -1.44 -15.00
C GLY A 75 -14.73 -1.26 -13.81
N VAL A 76 -16.06 -1.37 -14.00
CA VAL A 76 -17.04 -1.13 -12.95
C VAL A 76 -17.58 -2.45 -12.39
N VAL A 77 -17.47 -2.64 -11.08
CA VAL A 77 -18.01 -3.78 -10.34
C VAL A 77 -19.13 -3.29 -9.43
N THR A 78 -20.36 -3.71 -9.70
CA THR A 78 -21.53 -3.38 -8.88
C THR A 78 -22.17 -4.63 -8.32
N ALA A 79 -22.45 -4.64 -7.00
CA ALA A 79 -23.16 -5.72 -6.32
C ALA A 79 -23.81 -5.20 -5.02
N LYS A 80 -24.83 -5.88 -4.47
CA LYS A 80 -25.30 -5.52 -3.12
C LYS A 80 -24.24 -5.77 -2.07
N ARG A 81 -23.49 -6.87 -2.20
CA ARG A 81 -22.35 -7.20 -1.34
C ARG A 81 -21.14 -7.64 -2.17
N ILE A 82 -19.98 -7.12 -1.85
CA ILE A 82 -18.69 -7.58 -2.37
C ILE A 82 -17.94 -8.28 -1.24
N ARG A 83 -17.61 -9.55 -1.43
CA ARG A 83 -16.78 -10.31 -0.49
C ARG A 83 -15.40 -10.55 -1.09
N VAL A 84 -14.36 -10.15 -0.35
CA VAL A 84 -12.96 -10.26 -0.79
C VAL A 84 -12.27 -11.35 0.01
N VAL A 85 -11.66 -12.33 -0.66
CA VAL A 85 -10.97 -13.46 -0.02
C VAL A 85 -9.55 -13.58 -0.58
N GLY A 86 -8.54 -13.51 0.30
CA GLY A 86 -7.14 -13.59 -0.09
C GLY A 86 -6.61 -12.33 -0.77
N GLN A 87 -5.63 -12.49 -1.65
CA GLN A 87 -5.01 -11.37 -2.38
C GLN A 87 -5.60 -11.29 -3.80
N VAL A 88 -6.51 -10.36 -4.01
CA VAL A 88 -7.16 -10.14 -5.30
C VAL A 88 -6.35 -9.14 -6.10
N LEU A 89 -5.80 -9.58 -7.23
CA LEU A 89 -5.10 -8.71 -8.18
C LEU A 89 -6.11 -8.18 -9.21
N LEU A 90 -6.25 -6.87 -9.26
CA LEU A 90 -7.01 -6.18 -10.29
C LEU A 90 -6.05 -5.41 -11.21
N THR A 91 -6.49 -5.08 -12.42
CA THR A 91 -5.69 -4.36 -13.42
C THR A 91 -6.50 -3.24 -14.06
N GLY A 92 -5.84 -2.14 -14.38
CA GLY A 92 -6.47 -0.96 -14.95
C GLY A 92 -7.24 -0.13 -13.90
N PRO A 93 -7.93 0.93 -14.30
CA PRO A 93 -8.80 1.68 -13.41
C PRO A 93 -10.00 0.84 -12.99
N VAL A 94 -10.35 0.86 -11.70
CA VAL A 94 -11.44 0.04 -11.14
C VAL A 94 -12.37 0.89 -10.29
N VAL A 95 -13.67 0.67 -10.47
CA VAL A 95 -14.73 1.27 -9.66
C VAL A 95 -15.50 0.15 -8.97
N LEU A 96 -15.55 0.15 -7.64
CA LEU A 96 -16.31 -0.78 -6.82
C LEU A 96 -17.50 -0.06 -6.19
N ILE A 97 -18.69 -0.55 -6.42
CA ILE A 97 -19.93 0.03 -5.88
C ILE A 97 -20.74 -1.08 -5.22
N ALA A 98 -21.00 -0.93 -3.91
CA ALA A 98 -21.75 -1.93 -3.16
C ALA A 98 -22.45 -1.31 -1.95
N ASN A 99 -23.46 -1.99 -1.39
CA ASN A 99 -23.99 -1.64 -0.07
C ASN A 99 -23.04 -2.05 1.06
N GLU A 100 -22.26 -3.12 0.81
CA GLU A 100 -21.28 -3.63 1.76
C GLU A 100 -20.07 -4.22 1.05
N ILE A 101 -18.87 -3.89 1.51
CA ILE A 101 -17.62 -4.56 1.11
C ILE A 101 -17.02 -5.22 2.34
N GLN A 102 -16.87 -6.54 2.28
CA GLN A 102 -16.38 -7.35 3.40
C GLN A 102 -15.12 -8.11 3.01
N PHE A 103 -14.04 -7.91 3.73
CA PHE A 103 -12.80 -8.65 3.56
C PHE A 103 -12.73 -9.80 4.56
N ALA A 104 -12.35 -10.97 4.10
CA ALA A 104 -11.91 -12.04 4.98
C ALA A 104 -10.59 -11.64 5.70
N PRO A 105 -10.29 -12.20 6.88
CA PRO A 105 -9.08 -11.87 7.61
C PRO A 105 -7.81 -11.99 6.75
N GLY A 106 -6.98 -10.93 6.73
CA GLY A 106 -5.75 -10.88 5.94
C GLY A 106 -5.93 -10.72 4.44
N SER A 107 -7.15 -10.46 3.97
CA SER A 107 -7.43 -10.25 2.55
C SER A 107 -7.09 -8.83 2.10
N ARG A 108 -6.74 -8.68 0.83
CA ARG A 108 -6.50 -7.39 0.20
C ARG A 108 -6.92 -7.36 -1.27
N ILE A 109 -7.31 -6.20 -1.73
CA ILE A 109 -7.35 -5.85 -3.15
C ILE A 109 -6.03 -5.17 -3.47
N TRP A 110 -5.33 -5.69 -4.47
CA TRP A 110 -4.07 -5.15 -4.96
C TRP A 110 -4.22 -4.71 -6.41
N LEU A 111 -3.98 -3.43 -6.65
CA LEU A 111 -4.15 -2.78 -7.95
C LEU A 111 -2.88 -1.95 -8.24
N PRO A 112 -1.75 -2.59 -8.61
CA PRO A 112 -0.48 -1.90 -8.74
C PRO A 112 -0.56 -0.77 -9.78
N SER A 113 -0.22 0.43 -9.36
CA SER A 113 -0.20 1.66 -10.19
C SER A 113 -1.55 2.01 -10.84
N GLY A 114 -2.66 1.35 -10.46
CA GLY A 114 -4.00 1.60 -10.99
C GLY A 114 -4.83 2.53 -10.12
N ASP A 115 -5.76 3.24 -10.73
CA ASP A 115 -6.70 4.12 -10.01
C ASP A 115 -7.88 3.33 -9.47
N LEU A 116 -8.22 3.52 -8.21
CA LEU A 116 -9.30 2.84 -7.51
C LEU A 116 -10.35 3.83 -7.01
N THR A 117 -11.59 3.59 -7.37
CA THR A 117 -12.75 4.28 -6.78
C THR A 117 -13.63 3.27 -6.05
N VAL A 118 -13.99 3.57 -4.80
CA VAL A 118 -14.86 2.70 -3.98
C VAL A 118 -16.00 3.54 -3.41
N ILE A 119 -17.22 3.06 -3.56
CA ILE A 119 -18.39 3.67 -2.95
C ILE A 119 -19.19 2.57 -2.26
N ALA A 120 -19.25 2.61 -0.94
CA ALA A 120 -20.01 1.65 -0.15
C ALA A 120 -20.36 2.24 1.22
N PRO A 121 -21.63 2.16 1.69
CA PRO A 121 -21.97 2.56 3.05
C PRO A 121 -21.12 1.89 4.11
N HIS A 122 -20.82 0.60 3.95
CA HIS A 122 -20.08 -0.19 4.93
C HIS A 122 -18.89 -0.90 4.28
N ILE A 123 -17.70 -0.68 4.86
CA ILE A 123 -16.48 -1.38 4.46
C ILE A 123 -15.84 -1.97 5.71
N ALA A 124 -15.66 -3.32 5.70
CA ALA A 124 -15.15 -4.04 6.86
C ALA A 124 -13.94 -4.91 6.52
N GLY A 125 -12.90 -4.77 7.34
CA GLY A 125 -11.64 -5.54 7.25
C GLY A 125 -10.75 -5.15 6.08
N GLY A 126 -9.57 -5.75 5.99
CA GLY A 126 -8.71 -5.79 4.83
C GLY A 126 -8.00 -4.51 4.39
N THR A 127 -7.44 -4.60 3.18
CA THR A 127 -6.59 -3.54 2.65
C THR A 127 -6.89 -3.28 1.18
N PHE A 128 -7.01 -2.01 0.82
CA PHE A 128 -6.92 -1.53 -0.55
C PHE A 128 -5.49 -1.04 -0.79
N ASP A 129 -4.78 -1.63 -1.76
CA ASP A 129 -3.37 -1.34 -2.03
C ASP A 129 -3.18 -1.04 -3.52
N VAL A 130 -2.91 0.22 -3.83
CA VAL A 130 -2.61 0.71 -5.18
C VAL A 130 -1.16 1.11 -5.35
N SER A 131 -0.28 0.63 -4.46
CA SER A 131 1.14 0.97 -4.47
C SER A 131 1.80 0.63 -5.80
N GLY A 132 2.77 1.45 -6.18
CA GLY A 132 3.63 1.20 -7.32
C GLY A 132 4.54 -0.01 -7.10
N ALA A 133 4.86 -0.74 -8.15
CA ALA A 133 5.78 -1.86 -8.09
C ALA A 133 7.21 -1.38 -7.82
N ASN A 134 7.97 -2.15 -7.03
CA ASN A 134 9.39 -1.87 -6.80
C ASN A 134 10.20 -2.08 -8.08
N GLY A 135 11.15 -1.21 -8.34
CA GLY A 135 12.16 -1.37 -9.38
C GLY A 135 13.01 -2.61 -9.14
N ARG A 136 13.36 -3.30 -10.21
CA ARG A 136 14.19 -4.51 -10.10
C ARG A 136 15.64 -4.13 -9.88
N ASN A 137 16.28 -4.84 -8.96
CA ASN A 137 17.74 -4.76 -8.77
C ASN A 137 18.48 -5.28 -10.01
N ALA A 138 19.60 -4.65 -10.32
CA ALA A 138 20.50 -5.13 -11.35
C ALA A 138 21.19 -6.43 -10.93
N HIS A 139 21.44 -7.34 -11.88
CA HIS A 139 22.14 -8.60 -11.62
C HIS A 139 23.49 -8.68 -12.34
N GLN A 140 23.73 -7.84 -13.35
CA GLN A 140 24.97 -7.84 -14.12
C GLN A 140 25.87 -6.69 -13.65
N ALA A 141 27.17 -6.94 -13.58
CA ALA A 141 28.16 -5.92 -13.23
C ALA A 141 28.02 -4.68 -14.13
N GLY A 142 28.02 -3.51 -13.51
CA GLY A 142 27.86 -2.23 -14.18
C GLY A 142 26.43 -1.92 -14.68
N ALA A 143 25.46 -2.83 -14.47
CA ALA A 143 24.08 -2.59 -14.85
C ALA A 143 23.38 -1.66 -13.85
N ALA A 144 22.46 -0.83 -14.34
CA ALA A 144 21.64 0.06 -13.55
C ALA A 144 20.46 -0.67 -12.91
N GLY A 145 20.06 -0.24 -11.72
CA GLY A 145 18.77 -0.58 -11.11
C GLY A 145 17.62 0.03 -11.91
N ARG A 146 16.44 -0.58 -11.87
CA ARG A 146 15.25 -0.01 -12.49
C ARG A 146 14.54 0.93 -11.55
N ASP A 147 13.86 1.93 -12.11
CA ASP A 147 13.01 2.82 -11.34
C ASP A 147 11.83 2.06 -10.72
N GLY A 148 11.40 2.48 -9.54
CA GLY A 148 10.13 2.10 -8.96
C GLY A 148 8.97 2.81 -9.68
N GLU A 149 7.82 2.17 -9.71
CA GLU A 149 6.63 2.72 -10.34
C GLU A 149 5.92 3.70 -9.39
N ASN A 150 5.24 4.67 -9.97
CA ASN A 150 4.33 5.51 -9.20
C ASN A 150 3.13 4.71 -8.74
N SER A 151 2.53 5.08 -7.61
CA SER A 151 1.24 4.52 -7.22
C SER A 151 0.10 5.12 -8.03
N GLY A 152 -1.03 4.42 -8.05
CA GLY A 152 -2.30 4.97 -8.52
C GLY A 152 -2.95 5.92 -7.52
N SER A 153 -4.09 6.50 -7.89
CA SER A 153 -4.91 7.33 -7.01
C SER A 153 -6.04 6.50 -6.40
N VAL A 154 -6.44 6.85 -5.18
CA VAL A 154 -7.55 6.19 -4.47
C VAL A 154 -8.60 7.21 -4.08
N TYR A 155 -9.84 6.87 -4.38
CA TYR A 155 -11.03 7.62 -4.00
C TYR A 155 -12.01 6.67 -3.32
N ILE A 156 -12.23 6.85 -2.02
CA ILE A 156 -13.14 5.99 -1.25
C ILE A 156 -14.17 6.83 -0.53
N ALA A 157 -15.46 6.48 -0.69
CA ALA A 157 -16.56 7.07 0.05
C ALA A 157 -17.31 5.98 0.83
N ALA A 158 -17.33 6.10 2.18
CA ALA A 158 -18.07 5.19 3.04
C ALA A 158 -18.64 5.89 4.27
N ALA A 159 -19.83 5.43 4.72
CA ALA A 159 -20.40 5.88 5.99
C ALA A 159 -19.61 5.33 7.17
N GLN A 160 -19.20 4.06 7.07
CA GLN A 160 -18.50 3.37 8.16
C GLN A 160 -17.33 2.56 7.64
N PHE A 161 -16.19 2.68 8.33
CA PHE A 161 -15.02 1.84 8.16
C PHE A 161 -14.80 1.01 9.42
N SER A 162 -14.47 -0.27 9.26
CA SER A 162 -14.07 -1.14 10.35
C SER A 162 -12.80 -1.89 9.99
N GLN A 163 -11.68 -1.56 10.64
CA GLN A 163 -10.37 -2.22 10.42
C GLN A 163 -9.91 -2.22 8.94
N VAL A 164 -10.06 -1.09 8.26
CA VAL A 164 -9.68 -0.90 6.86
C VAL A 164 -8.37 -0.13 6.76
N ALA A 165 -7.49 -0.58 5.88
CA ALA A 165 -6.29 0.16 5.47
C ALA A 165 -6.34 0.53 3.99
N VAL A 166 -5.83 1.71 3.64
CA VAL A 166 -5.74 2.20 2.28
C VAL A 166 -4.31 2.64 2.03
N ILE A 167 -3.64 2.02 1.06
CA ILE A 167 -2.22 2.19 0.80
C ILE A 167 -2.00 2.64 -0.65
N ALA A 168 -1.27 3.73 -0.82
CA ALA A 168 -0.92 4.33 -2.11
C ALA A 168 0.55 4.76 -2.15
N ASN A 169 1.45 3.84 -1.80
CA ASN A 169 2.89 4.12 -1.72
C ASN A 169 3.57 4.03 -3.09
N GLY A 170 4.52 4.90 -3.36
CA GLY A 170 5.42 4.75 -4.51
C GLY A 170 6.34 3.54 -4.36
N GLY A 171 6.66 2.87 -5.47
CA GLY A 171 7.58 1.75 -5.50
C GLY A 171 9.03 2.19 -5.23
N ASN A 172 9.82 1.38 -4.54
CA ASN A 172 11.24 1.67 -4.34
C ASN A 172 12.04 1.46 -5.63
N GLY A 173 13.05 2.29 -5.87
CA GLY A 173 14.03 2.08 -6.94
C GLY A 173 14.91 0.86 -6.68
N GLY A 174 15.32 0.19 -7.74
CA GLY A 174 16.19 -0.97 -7.68
C GLY A 174 17.67 -0.60 -7.47
N ASP A 175 18.42 -1.48 -6.83
CA ASP A 175 19.85 -1.33 -6.62
C ASP A 175 20.64 -1.64 -7.89
N ALA A 176 21.68 -0.87 -8.13
CA ALA A 176 22.63 -1.09 -9.21
C ALA A 176 23.79 -2.01 -8.81
N GLN A 177 24.50 -2.54 -9.79
CA GLN A 177 25.64 -3.42 -9.59
C GLN A 177 26.96 -2.69 -9.76
N ARG A 178 27.97 -3.19 -9.05
CA ARG A 178 29.35 -2.75 -9.17
C ARG A 178 29.87 -2.91 -10.60
N GLY A 179 30.69 -1.98 -11.06
CA GLY A 179 31.37 -2.05 -12.35
C GLY A 179 32.33 -3.25 -12.51
N TYR A 180 32.60 -3.64 -13.73
CA TYR A 180 33.57 -4.70 -14.02
C TYR A 180 34.97 -4.32 -13.60
N THR A 181 35.74 -5.33 -13.15
CA THR A 181 37.19 -5.20 -12.92
C THR A 181 37.90 -4.85 -14.23
N GLY A 182 38.83 -3.93 -14.17
CA GLY A 182 39.71 -3.62 -15.31
C GLY A 182 40.57 -4.82 -15.71
N ALA A 183 40.91 -4.92 -16.98
CA ALA A 183 41.79 -5.98 -17.45
C ALA A 183 43.17 -5.86 -16.83
N ALA A 184 43.81 -6.98 -16.53
CA ALA A 184 45.19 -7.02 -16.10
C ALA A 184 46.15 -6.53 -17.19
N GLY A 185 47.20 -5.81 -16.78
CA GLY A 185 48.29 -5.45 -17.65
C GLY A 185 49.11 -6.69 -18.06
N ARG A 186 49.71 -6.68 -19.24
CA ARG A 186 50.58 -7.73 -19.68
C ARG A 186 51.84 -7.75 -18.85
N ASN A 187 52.36 -8.96 -18.57
CA ASN A 187 53.67 -9.13 -17.91
C ASN A 187 54.79 -8.73 -18.86
N GLY A 188 55.83 -8.18 -18.31
CA GLY A 188 57.05 -7.92 -19.03
C GLY A 188 57.75 -9.21 -19.47
N PHE A 189 58.48 -9.11 -20.56
CA PHE A 189 59.27 -10.21 -21.10
C PHE A 189 60.72 -9.74 -21.35
N CYS A 190 61.71 -10.43 -20.73
CA CYS A 190 63.14 -10.11 -20.79
C CYS A 190 63.95 -11.30 -21.27
N GLY A 191 63.55 -11.95 -22.37
CA GLY A 191 64.16 -13.16 -22.90
C GLY A 191 65.28 -12.89 -23.91
N PRO A 192 66.02 -13.93 -24.30
CA PRO A 192 67.10 -13.81 -25.29
C PRO A 192 66.63 -13.40 -26.70
N ARG A 193 65.38 -13.69 -27.02
CA ARG A 193 64.76 -13.42 -28.35
C ARG A 193 63.97 -12.08 -28.38
N GLY A 194 63.86 -11.37 -27.29
CA GLY A 194 63.07 -10.10 -27.24
C GLY A 194 63.02 -9.46 -25.88
N PHE A 195 62.48 -8.25 -25.91
CA PHE A 195 62.18 -7.45 -24.73
C PHE A 195 60.77 -6.85 -24.89
N GLY A 196 59.89 -7.10 -23.96
CA GLY A 196 58.52 -6.54 -23.96
C GLY A 196 58.25 -5.86 -22.62
N LEU A 197 57.71 -4.66 -22.68
CA LEU A 197 57.39 -3.89 -21.47
C LEU A 197 56.20 -4.47 -20.71
N ALA A 198 56.30 -4.50 -19.41
CA ALA A 198 55.13 -4.72 -18.58
C ALA A 198 54.13 -3.57 -18.75
N GLU A 199 52.86 -3.88 -18.80
CA GLU A 199 51.80 -2.89 -18.98
C GLU A 199 51.10 -2.60 -17.62
N ARG A 200 50.63 -1.38 -17.49
CA ARG A 200 49.75 -1.00 -16.36
C ARG A 200 48.40 -1.71 -16.50
N GLY A 201 47.80 -2.09 -15.40
CA GLY A 201 46.42 -2.58 -15.37
C GLY A 201 45.43 -1.54 -15.93
N LYS A 202 44.38 -1.99 -16.58
CA LYS A 202 43.30 -1.12 -17.07
C LYS A 202 42.46 -0.60 -15.92
N THR A 203 41.91 0.59 -16.06
CA THR A 203 40.93 1.14 -15.14
C THR A 203 39.69 0.24 -15.08
N GLY A 204 39.12 0.06 -13.90
CA GLY A 204 37.82 -0.59 -13.71
C GLY A 204 36.72 0.15 -14.48
N ARG A 205 35.66 -0.57 -14.82
CA ARG A 205 34.49 0.07 -15.45
C ARG A 205 33.64 0.78 -14.41
N GLU A 206 32.85 1.71 -14.87
CA GLU A 206 31.87 2.45 -14.07
C GLU A 206 30.83 1.51 -13.47
N GLY A 207 30.35 1.85 -12.25
CA GLY A 207 29.21 1.19 -11.61
C GLY A 207 27.90 1.59 -12.27
N GLY A 208 26.86 0.78 -12.10
CA GLY A 208 25.52 1.11 -12.61
C GLY A 208 24.87 2.25 -11.84
N ASP A 209 23.96 2.96 -12.48
CA ASP A 209 23.13 3.99 -11.87
C ASP A 209 22.03 3.35 -10.99
N ALA A 210 21.71 3.95 -9.86
CA ALA A 210 20.58 3.54 -9.03
C ALA A 210 19.25 3.82 -9.71
N GLY A 211 18.23 2.98 -9.47
CA GLY A 211 16.87 3.30 -9.83
C GLY A 211 16.28 4.42 -8.97
N ASN A 212 15.42 5.24 -9.54
CA ASN A 212 14.66 6.25 -8.80
C ASN A 212 13.50 5.58 -8.05
N GLY A 213 13.08 6.16 -6.92
CA GLY A 213 11.83 5.81 -6.27
C GLY A 213 10.62 6.37 -7.02
N GLY A 214 9.52 5.64 -7.03
CA GLY A 214 8.23 6.09 -7.56
C GLY A 214 7.55 7.09 -6.62
N SER A 215 6.71 7.95 -7.16
CA SER A 215 5.90 8.87 -6.36
C SER A 215 4.67 8.15 -5.80
N ALA A 216 4.26 8.56 -4.60
CA ALA A 216 2.98 8.14 -4.02
C ALA A 216 1.81 8.85 -4.71
N GLY A 217 0.63 8.23 -4.66
CA GLY A 217 -0.58 8.72 -5.33
C GLY A 217 -1.37 9.73 -4.51
N LEU A 218 -2.47 10.15 -5.08
CA LEU A 218 -3.50 10.92 -4.40
C LEU A 218 -4.45 9.98 -3.68
N LEU A 219 -4.68 10.23 -2.40
CA LEU A 219 -5.60 9.47 -1.58
C LEU A 219 -6.67 10.39 -1.02
N THR A 220 -7.91 10.19 -1.43
CA THR A 220 -9.06 10.97 -0.95
C THR A 220 -10.11 10.04 -0.35
N VAL A 221 -10.45 10.27 0.90
CA VAL A 221 -11.45 9.49 1.63
C VAL A 221 -12.55 10.40 2.12
N TRP A 222 -13.79 10.09 1.76
CA TRP A 222 -15.00 10.66 2.33
C TRP A 222 -15.56 9.66 3.35
N TYR A 223 -15.73 10.08 4.60
CA TYR A 223 -16.14 9.19 5.68
C TYR A 223 -17.26 9.82 6.53
N GLY A 224 -18.16 8.99 7.05
CA GLY A 224 -19.23 9.42 7.95
C GLY A 224 -18.85 9.34 9.42
N ASN A 225 -18.14 8.31 9.83
CA ASN A 225 -17.71 8.11 11.22
C ASN A 225 -16.18 8.19 11.31
N ASP A 226 -15.50 7.08 11.66
CA ASP A 226 -14.04 7.06 11.78
C ASP A 226 -13.38 6.84 10.41
N PRO A 227 -12.30 7.58 10.08
CA PRO A 227 -11.56 7.35 8.84
C PRO A 227 -10.77 6.03 8.91
N PRO A 228 -10.49 5.39 7.74
CA PRO A 228 -9.60 4.24 7.69
C PRO A 228 -8.15 4.64 7.98
N HIS A 229 -7.30 3.64 8.24
CA HIS A 229 -5.85 3.87 8.23
C HIS A 229 -5.39 4.16 6.79
N VAL A 230 -4.60 5.23 6.60
CA VAL A 230 -4.14 5.65 5.28
C VAL A 230 -2.62 5.79 5.23
N ASP A 231 -2.01 5.36 4.12
CA ASP A 231 -0.57 5.43 3.90
C ASP A 231 -0.25 5.83 2.45
N ALA A 232 0.50 6.91 2.25
CA ALA A 232 0.87 7.46 0.94
C ALA A 232 2.30 8.00 0.97
N ASN A 233 3.25 7.08 1.14
CA ASN A 233 4.68 7.40 1.22
C ASN A 233 5.35 7.33 -0.15
N GLU A 234 6.36 8.17 -0.35
CA GLU A 234 7.24 8.10 -1.50
C GLU A 234 8.06 6.81 -1.53
N GLY A 235 8.36 6.30 -2.72
CA GLY A 235 9.35 5.26 -2.93
C GLY A 235 10.76 5.78 -2.68
N LYS A 236 11.59 4.96 -2.08
CA LYS A 236 13.01 5.27 -1.83
C LYS A 236 13.83 5.00 -3.09
N ALA A 237 14.86 5.82 -3.30
CA ALA A 237 15.86 5.54 -4.32
C ALA A 237 16.62 4.25 -4.04
N GLY A 238 17.03 3.55 -5.06
CA GLY A 238 17.96 2.42 -4.97
C GLY A 238 19.38 2.89 -4.66
N THR A 239 20.29 1.92 -4.48
CA THR A 239 21.72 2.17 -4.20
C THR A 239 22.52 2.15 -5.51
N ALA A 240 23.35 3.18 -5.73
CA ALA A 240 24.24 3.24 -6.87
C ALA A 240 25.35 2.18 -6.80
N GLY A 241 25.72 1.59 -7.92
CA GLY A 241 26.82 0.67 -8.04
C GLY A 241 28.17 1.36 -7.85
N ARG A 242 29.06 0.76 -7.07
CA ARG A 242 30.45 1.23 -6.99
C ARG A 242 31.18 0.98 -8.31
N GLY A 243 32.22 1.75 -8.59
CA GLY A 243 33.12 1.46 -9.70
C GLY A 243 33.80 0.08 -9.57
N GLY A 244 34.12 -0.51 -10.67
CA GLY A 244 34.91 -1.74 -10.70
C GLY A 244 36.35 -1.50 -10.26
N PRO A 245 37.02 -2.46 -9.61
CA PRO A 245 38.43 -2.33 -9.27
C PRO A 245 39.28 -2.26 -10.54
N GLY A 246 40.40 -1.54 -10.47
CA GLY A 246 41.38 -1.54 -11.53
C GLY A 246 42.01 -2.93 -11.71
N GLY A 247 42.41 -3.25 -12.92
CA GLY A 247 43.13 -4.46 -13.22
C GLY A 247 44.53 -4.48 -12.59
N ARG A 248 45.04 -5.65 -12.30
CA ARG A 248 46.43 -5.79 -11.82
C ARG A 248 47.41 -5.29 -12.86
N GLY A 249 48.48 -4.62 -12.41
CA GLY A 249 49.63 -4.32 -13.29
C GLY A 249 50.38 -5.57 -13.69
N GLY A 250 51.02 -5.54 -14.82
CA GLY A 250 51.87 -6.63 -15.29
C GLY A 250 53.13 -6.79 -14.43
N ALA A 251 53.53 -8.02 -14.19
CA ALA A 251 54.75 -8.34 -13.51
C ALA A 251 55.99 -7.85 -14.29
N GLY A 252 56.97 -7.31 -13.57
CA GLY A 252 58.28 -7.03 -14.16
C GLY A 252 59.03 -8.28 -14.50
N CYS A 253 60.16 -8.14 -15.20
CA CYS A 253 61.08 -9.25 -15.54
C CYS A 253 62.51 -8.85 -15.37
N LYS A 254 63.37 -9.86 -15.25
CA LYS A 254 64.83 -9.72 -15.24
C LYS A 254 65.44 -10.76 -16.19
N GLY A 255 66.32 -10.35 -17.09
CA GLY A 255 66.93 -11.25 -18.03
C GLY A 255 68.22 -10.65 -18.69
N VAL A 256 68.78 -11.38 -19.64
CA VAL A 256 70.04 -11.00 -20.31
C VAL A 256 69.96 -9.68 -21.09
N ARG A 257 68.77 -9.22 -21.46
CA ARG A 257 68.54 -7.94 -22.18
C ARG A 257 68.11 -6.81 -21.30
N GLY A 258 68.14 -6.96 -19.97
CA GLY A 258 67.75 -5.92 -19.01
C GLY A 258 66.78 -6.40 -17.97
N SER A 259 66.30 -5.45 -17.18
CA SER A 259 65.29 -5.65 -16.15
C SER A 259 64.24 -4.54 -16.20
N GLN A 260 63.04 -4.84 -15.82
CA GLN A 260 62.00 -3.87 -15.62
C GLN A 260 61.20 -4.20 -14.36
N HIS A 261 60.65 -3.17 -13.74
CA HIS A 261 59.80 -3.31 -12.58
C HIS A 261 58.35 -3.68 -12.97
N ALA A 262 57.67 -4.28 -12.02
CA ALA A 262 56.25 -4.48 -12.14
C ALA A 262 55.52 -3.13 -12.30
N GLN A 263 54.46 -3.12 -13.09
CA GLN A 263 53.63 -1.95 -13.29
C GLN A 263 52.54 -1.85 -12.23
N SER A 264 52.01 -0.63 -12.02
CA SER A 264 50.93 -0.40 -11.08
C SER A 264 49.60 -0.99 -11.57
N ALA A 265 48.72 -1.24 -10.64
CA ALA A 265 47.33 -1.55 -10.92
C ALA A 265 46.64 -0.36 -11.64
N GLY A 266 45.57 -0.63 -12.36
CA GLY A 266 44.67 0.38 -12.88
C GLY A 266 43.93 1.11 -11.75
N ASN A 267 43.31 2.22 -12.07
CA ASN A 267 42.45 2.94 -11.15
C ASN A 267 41.10 2.23 -10.99
N GLU A 268 40.43 2.51 -9.87
CA GLU A 268 39.02 2.14 -9.73
C GLU A 268 38.16 2.94 -10.73
N GLY A 269 37.10 2.33 -11.24
CA GLY A 269 36.10 3.01 -12.07
C GLY A 269 35.29 4.03 -11.25
N ALA A 270 34.57 4.92 -11.91
CA ALA A 270 33.64 5.81 -11.24
C ALA A 270 32.46 5.04 -10.62
N ALA A 271 31.88 5.56 -9.57
CA ALA A 271 30.59 5.08 -9.07
C ALA A 271 29.48 5.50 -10.05
N GLY A 272 28.41 4.74 -10.11
CA GLY A 272 27.19 5.14 -10.79
C GLY A 272 26.49 6.33 -10.09
N ARG A 273 25.49 6.89 -10.74
CA ARG A 273 24.70 8.00 -10.18
C ARG A 273 23.75 7.48 -9.13
N VAL A 274 23.54 8.28 -8.09
CA VAL A 274 22.52 8.02 -7.08
C VAL A 274 21.12 8.29 -7.66
N GLY A 275 20.15 7.48 -7.31
CA GLY A 275 18.75 7.72 -7.66
C GLY A 275 18.14 8.84 -6.82
N THR A 276 16.97 9.29 -7.21
CA THR A 276 16.14 10.25 -6.46
C THR A 276 14.99 9.53 -5.78
N HIS A 277 14.57 10.03 -4.62
CA HIS A 277 13.33 9.59 -4.00
C HIS A 277 12.13 10.06 -4.83
N GLY A 278 11.03 9.32 -4.77
CA GLY A 278 9.75 9.77 -5.31
C GLY A 278 9.20 10.97 -4.55
N GLN A 279 8.04 11.43 -4.95
CA GLN A 279 7.32 12.48 -4.23
C GLN A 279 6.31 11.83 -3.26
N ARG A 280 6.15 12.46 -2.10
CA ARG A 280 5.14 12.06 -1.14
C ARG A 280 3.75 12.32 -1.71
N GLY A 281 2.79 11.42 -1.46
CA GLY A 281 1.42 11.57 -1.89
C GLY A 281 0.65 12.62 -1.10
N THR A 282 -0.49 13.03 -1.64
CA THR A 282 -1.43 13.91 -0.96
C THR A 282 -2.57 13.08 -0.38
N THR A 283 -2.78 13.21 0.92
CA THR A 283 -3.90 12.56 1.61
C THR A 283 -4.94 13.60 2.00
N SER A 284 -6.19 13.37 1.63
CA SER A 284 -7.34 14.20 1.97
C SER A 284 -8.41 13.35 2.65
N LEU A 285 -8.61 13.56 3.94
CA LEU A 285 -9.67 12.92 4.72
C LEU A 285 -10.80 13.94 4.90
N ARG A 286 -12.00 13.62 4.42
CA ARG A 286 -13.15 14.52 4.41
C ARG A 286 -14.32 13.89 5.15
N HIS A 287 -14.67 14.47 6.30
CA HIS A 287 -15.90 14.11 7.00
C HIS A 287 -17.11 14.64 6.24
N VAL A 288 -18.04 13.77 5.85
CA VAL A 288 -19.23 14.13 5.06
C VAL A 288 -20.47 13.42 5.58
N GLU A 289 -21.64 14.03 5.33
CA GLU A 289 -22.90 13.33 5.50
C GLU A 289 -23.06 12.31 4.38
N PHE A 290 -23.01 11.03 4.71
CA PHE A 290 -23.05 9.96 3.69
C PHE A 290 -24.30 9.99 2.79
N PRO A 291 -25.51 10.40 3.24
CA PRO A 291 -26.64 10.60 2.34
C PRO A 291 -26.35 11.52 1.15
N LYS A 292 -25.50 12.53 1.32
CA LYS A 292 -25.07 13.40 0.19
C LYS A 292 -24.15 12.66 -0.81
N VAL A 293 -23.43 11.66 -0.37
CA VAL A 293 -22.67 10.75 -1.26
C VAL A 293 -23.65 9.91 -2.08
N VAL A 294 -24.69 9.37 -1.45
CA VAL A 294 -25.76 8.62 -2.12
C VAL A 294 -26.45 9.47 -3.18
N ASP A 295 -26.85 10.69 -2.83
CA ASP A 295 -27.48 11.63 -3.77
C ASP A 295 -26.57 11.95 -4.98
N ALA A 296 -25.26 12.06 -4.75
CA ALA A 296 -24.29 12.30 -5.82
C ALA A 296 -24.17 11.08 -6.74
N TYR A 297 -24.17 9.88 -6.16
CA TYR A 297 -24.13 8.61 -6.88
C TYR A 297 -25.41 8.39 -7.70
N GLU A 298 -26.61 8.56 -7.12
CA GLU A 298 -27.88 8.39 -7.82
C GLU A 298 -28.01 9.34 -9.01
N ARG A 299 -27.59 10.59 -8.83
CA ARG A 299 -27.57 11.56 -9.94
C ARG A 299 -26.56 11.16 -11.02
N TRP A 300 -25.39 10.62 -10.64
CA TRP A 300 -24.43 10.10 -11.62
C TRP A 300 -25.02 8.94 -12.43
N LEU A 301 -25.69 8.01 -11.75
CA LEU A 301 -26.30 6.85 -12.37
C LEU A 301 -27.42 7.26 -13.34
N SER A 302 -28.28 8.20 -12.92
CA SER A 302 -29.40 8.70 -13.76
C SER A 302 -28.92 9.42 -15.03
N ASP A 303 -27.78 10.09 -14.94
CA ASP A 303 -27.20 10.84 -16.06
C ASP A 303 -26.37 9.95 -17.00
N HIS A 304 -26.18 8.67 -16.68
CA HIS A 304 -25.29 7.74 -17.41
C HIS A 304 -23.89 8.35 -17.67
N ALA A 305 -23.40 9.11 -16.69
CA ALA A 305 -22.17 9.87 -16.82
C ALA A 305 -20.92 8.98 -16.61
N SER A 306 -19.76 9.47 -17.06
CA SER A 306 -18.49 8.74 -16.83
C SER A 306 -18.08 8.76 -15.35
N PRO A 307 -17.20 7.82 -14.91
CA PRO A 307 -16.70 7.79 -13.53
C PRO A 307 -16.03 9.09 -13.07
N GLU A 308 -15.42 9.84 -14.00
CA GLU A 308 -14.79 11.14 -13.69
C GLU A 308 -15.84 12.17 -13.20
N VAL A 309 -17.03 12.16 -13.78
CA VAL A 309 -18.13 13.05 -13.36
C VAL A 309 -18.60 12.71 -11.95
N LEU A 310 -18.62 11.42 -11.58
CA LEU A 310 -18.90 11.01 -10.21
C LEU A 310 -17.87 11.56 -9.24
N LEU A 311 -16.58 11.43 -9.56
CA LEU A 311 -15.51 11.96 -8.73
C LEU A 311 -15.57 13.48 -8.57
N GLU A 312 -15.93 14.23 -9.62
CA GLU A 312 -16.14 15.69 -9.54
C GLU A 312 -17.27 16.03 -8.57
N ARG A 313 -18.39 15.32 -8.65
CA ARG A 313 -19.54 15.50 -7.74
C ARG A 313 -19.15 15.21 -6.28
N LEU A 314 -18.41 14.13 -6.04
CA LEU A 314 -17.92 13.80 -4.70
C LEU A 314 -16.95 14.86 -4.16
N ARG A 315 -16.09 15.41 -5.00
CA ARG A 315 -15.16 16.51 -4.61
C ARG A 315 -15.90 17.80 -4.25
N ALA A 316 -17.06 18.04 -4.87
CA ALA A 316 -17.88 19.21 -4.60
C ALA A 316 -18.74 19.08 -3.32
N LEU A 317 -18.77 17.92 -2.66
CA LEU A 317 -19.54 17.74 -1.43
C LEU A 317 -18.99 18.65 -0.30
N PRO A 318 -19.88 19.29 0.46
CA PRO A 318 -19.49 20.06 1.62
C PRO A 318 -18.90 19.12 2.69
N THR A 319 -17.78 19.52 3.28
CA THR A 319 -17.19 18.86 4.44
C THR A 319 -17.87 19.34 5.73
N ILE A 320 -18.03 18.45 6.68
CA ILE A 320 -18.46 18.78 8.02
C ILE A 320 -17.20 19.23 8.76
N GLU A 321 -17.18 20.52 9.17
CA GLU A 321 -16.12 21.01 10.05
C GLU A 321 -16.40 20.44 11.45
N GLY A 322 -15.47 19.66 11.98
CA GLY A 322 -15.53 19.07 13.31
C GLY A 322 -15.02 20.00 14.41
#